data_6ec7cfaf0a414e9d925656be36bea409
#
_entry.id   6ec7cfaf0a414e9d925656be36bea409
#
_cell.length_a   1.000
_cell.length_b   1.000
_cell.length_c   1.000
_cell.angle_alpha   90.00
_cell.angle_beta   90.00
_cell.angle_gamma   90.00
#
_symmetry.space_group_name_H-M   'P 1'
#
loop_
_entity.id
_entity.type
_entity.pdbx_description
1 polymer ?
#
loop_
_entity_poly.entity_id
_entity_poly.type
_entity_poly.pdbx_seq_one_letter_code
_entity_poly.pdbx_strand_id
1 'polypeptide(L)'
;MCIRDRRNAILEPKNLATRKCSEMTLNALTKQNHNLIGGSADLAGSNNTKTKHQKIIKPGDFSGDYIHYGVREHGMSGIMNGIALYGNLIPYGGTFLIFSDYCKPSIRLSALMQKRVIYVMTHDSIGLGEDGPTHQPIEQLSGLRSIPNLNVFRPADRVETIECWEHALKSSKTPSILSLTRQGLNPIRKSFTNINKCSLGAYEVLRTNNKINLTIFASGSEVNLAIETSHKLAKDKIYCKVISMPSMEPVSYTHLRAHETDSYLVCRLLLE
;
A
#
# COMPACT_ATOMS: atom_id res chain seq x y z
N MET A 1 -18.34 -2.30 -5.80
CA MET A 1 -17.90 -1.47 -4.66
C MET A 1 -16.72 -0.60 -5.06
N CYS A 2 -15.54 -1.12 -5.31
CA CYS A 2 -14.35 -0.29 -5.61
C CYS A 2 -14.51 0.71 -6.76
N ILE A 3 -15.28 0.40 -7.81
CA ILE A 3 -15.55 1.33 -8.92
C ILE A 3 -16.31 2.57 -8.44
N ARG A 4 -17.39 2.40 -7.66
CA ARG A 4 -18.17 3.50 -7.08
C ARG A 4 -17.31 4.34 -6.13
N ASP A 5 -16.51 3.68 -5.30
CA ASP A 5 -15.69 4.36 -4.29
C ASP A 5 -14.55 5.16 -4.94
N ARG A 6 -13.94 4.65 -6.04
CA ARG A 6 -12.98 5.39 -6.87
C ARG A 6 -13.64 6.61 -7.53
N ARG A 7 -14.85 6.48 -8.07
CA ARG A 7 -15.60 7.59 -8.65
C ARG A 7 -15.87 8.67 -7.62
N ASN A 8 -16.33 8.31 -6.42
CA ASN A 8 -16.56 9.25 -5.32
C ASN A 8 -15.26 9.92 -4.86
N ALA A 9 -14.14 9.20 -4.83
CA ALA A 9 -12.84 9.76 -4.46
C ALA A 9 -12.37 10.87 -5.41
N ILE A 10 -12.72 10.78 -6.70
CA ILE A 10 -12.40 11.81 -7.70
C ILE A 10 -13.38 12.99 -7.64
N LEU A 11 -14.67 12.73 -7.40
CA LEU A 11 -15.68 13.79 -7.29
C LEU A 11 -15.50 14.64 -6.03
N GLU A 12 -14.97 14.05 -4.96
CA GLU A 12 -14.70 14.74 -3.69
C GLU A 12 -13.20 14.64 -3.34
N PRO A 13 -12.32 15.36 -4.05
CA PRO A 13 -10.89 15.33 -3.79
C PRO A 13 -10.60 15.97 -2.42
N LYS A 14 -9.86 15.25 -1.57
CA LYS A 14 -9.48 15.72 -0.23
C LYS A 14 -8.00 15.42 0.02
N ASN A 15 -7.31 16.34 0.67
CA ASN A 15 -5.99 16.07 1.22
C ASN A 15 -6.15 15.13 2.42
N LEU A 16 -5.70 13.90 2.30
CA LEU A 16 -5.85 12.86 3.31
C LEU A 16 -4.57 12.00 3.39
N ALA A 17 -4.24 11.57 4.60
CA ALA A 17 -3.25 10.51 4.79
C ALA A 17 -3.76 9.20 4.17
N THR A 18 -2.88 8.43 3.51
CA THR A 18 -3.32 7.18 2.88
C THR A 18 -3.77 6.13 3.90
N ARG A 19 -3.29 6.17 5.16
CA ARG A 19 -3.89 5.37 6.25
C ARG A 19 -5.37 5.70 6.50
N LYS A 20 -5.76 6.98 6.37
CA LYS A 20 -7.17 7.41 6.50
C LYS A 20 -7.99 7.01 5.28
N CYS A 21 -7.39 7.05 4.10
CA CYS A 21 -8.00 6.52 2.88
C CYS A 21 -8.25 5.01 3.00
N SER A 22 -7.32 4.28 3.60
CA SER A 22 -7.44 2.84 3.90
C SER A 22 -8.59 2.57 4.88
N GLU A 23 -8.72 3.34 5.96
CA GLU A 23 -9.86 3.24 6.89
C GLU A 23 -11.20 3.43 6.18
N MET A 24 -11.31 4.45 5.32
CA MET A 24 -12.53 4.69 4.54
C MET A 24 -12.85 3.51 3.62
N THR A 25 -11.84 2.93 3.00
CA THR A 25 -11.98 1.73 2.16
C THR A 25 -12.40 0.52 2.98
N LEU A 26 -11.75 0.28 4.12
CA LEU A 26 -12.10 -0.80 5.05
C LEU A 26 -13.55 -0.67 5.56
N ASN A 27 -14.00 0.55 5.91
CA ASN A 27 -15.39 0.78 6.33
C ASN A 27 -16.41 0.37 5.25
N ALA A 28 -16.08 0.56 3.97
CA ALA A 28 -16.94 0.11 2.88
C ALA A 28 -16.84 -1.41 2.66
N LEU A 29 -15.64 -1.99 2.80
CA LEU A 29 -15.36 -3.40 2.61
C LEU A 29 -16.00 -4.27 3.69
N THR A 30 -15.82 -3.95 4.97
CA THR A 30 -16.32 -4.73 6.11
C THR A 30 -17.83 -4.69 6.24
N LYS A 31 -18.49 -3.64 5.73
CA LYS A 31 -19.96 -3.57 5.65
C LYS A 31 -20.55 -4.62 4.70
N GLN A 32 -19.82 -5.05 3.68
CA GLN A 32 -20.31 -5.92 2.62
C GLN A 32 -19.64 -7.29 2.57
N ASN A 33 -18.49 -7.45 3.22
CA ASN A 33 -17.70 -8.68 3.17
C ASN A 33 -17.42 -9.17 4.59
N HIS A 34 -18.20 -10.15 5.01
CA HIS A 34 -18.13 -10.76 6.35
C HIS A 34 -16.95 -11.75 6.49
N ASN A 35 -16.21 -12.03 5.41
CA ASN A 35 -15.05 -12.91 5.46
C ASN A 35 -13.76 -12.17 5.84
N LEU A 36 -13.80 -10.82 5.97
CA LEU A 36 -12.67 -10.03 6.41
C LEU A 36 -12.53 -10.10 7.93
N ILE A 37 -11.39 -10.60 8.40
CA ILE A 37 -11.03 -10.57 9.82
C ILE A 37 -9.88 -9.59 10.02
N GLY A 38 -10.13 -8.54 10.81
CA GLY A 38 -9.20 -7.46 11.05
C GLY A 38 -8.40 -7.61 12.34
N GLY A 39 -7.32 -6.84 12.46
CA GLY A 39 -6.61 -6.73 13.71
C GLY A 39 -5.49 -5.69 13.69
N SER A 40 -4.84 -5.52 14.84
CA SER A 40 -3.66 -4.66 14.99
C SER A 40 -2.80 -5.11 16.16
N ALA A 41 -1.50 -4.90 16.03
CA ALA A 41 -0.52 -5.07 17.09
C ALA A 41 -0.51 -3.84 18.02
N ASP A 42 -1.61 -3.65 18.76
CA ASP A 42 -1.85 -2.56 19.72
C ASP A 42 -1.83 -1.13 19.15
N LEU A 43 -1.98 -0.99 17.84
CA LEU A 43 -1.90 0.28 17.13
C LEU A 43 -3.19 0.60 16.34
N ALA A 44 -4.34 0.04 16.74
CA ALA A 44 -5.60 0.13 16.00
C ALA A 44 -6.00 1.57 15.64
N GLY A 45 -5.86 2.51 16.59
CA GLY A 45 -6.16 3.93 16.38
C GLY A 45 -5.16 4.64 15.47
N SER A 46 -3.87 4.26 15.51
CA SER A 46 -2.83 4.83 14.67
C SER A 46 -2.83 4.26 13.26
N ASN A 47 -3.07 2.95 13.12
CA ASN A 47 -3.16 2.28 11.83
C ASN A 47 -4.50 2.47 11.12
N ASN A 48 -5.54 2.91 11.84
CA ASN A 48 -6.91 3.03 11.32
C ASN A 48 -7.44 1.71 10.72
N THR A 49 -7.19 0.60 11.40
CA THR A 49 -7.55 -0.75 10.91
C THR A 49 -8.90 -1.24 11.44
N LYS A 50 -9.39 -0.68 12.56
CA LYS A 50 -10.69 -1.04 13.12
C LYS A 50 -11.79 -0.16 12.52
N THR A 51 -12.80 -0.79 11.94
CA THR A 51 -13.94 -0.10 11.35
C THR A 51 -15.09 0.06 12.32
N LYS A 52 -16.07 0.91 11.96
CA LYS A 52 -17.27 1.15 12.76
C LYS A 52 -18.19 -0.07 12.86
N HIS A 53 -18.10 -0.98 11.90
CA HIS A 53 -18.98 -2.14 11.78
C HIS A 53 -18.43 -3.39 12.46
N GLN A 54 -17.14 -3.38 12.83
CA GLN A 54 -16.46 -4.54 13.38
C GLN A 54 -16.64 -4.66 14.89
N LYS A 55 -16.92 -5.89 15.32
CA LYS A 55 -17.00 -6.29 16.71
C LYS A 55 -15.69 -6.96 17.14
N ILE A 56 -15.23 -6.62 18.34
CA ILE A 56 -14.00 -7.19 18.91
C ILE A 56 -14.27 -8.63 19.35
N ILE A 57 -13.39 -9.55 18.97
CA ILE A 57 -13.33 -10.92 19.49
C ILE A 57 -12.82 -10.86 20.93
N LYS A 58 -13.54 -11.50 21.85
CA LYS A 58 -13.21 -11.55 23.28
C LYS A 58 -13.22 -12.98 23.79
N PRO A 59 -12.57 -13.28 24.92
CA PRO A 59 -12.70 -14.57 25.58
C PRO A 59 -14.17 -14.89 25.84
N GLY A 60 -14.62 -16.06 25.39
CA GLY A 60 -16.01 -16.49 25.50
C GLY A 60 -16.99 -15.89 24.48
N ASP A 61 -16.59 -14.91 23.67
CA ASP A 61 -17.39 -14.34 22.58
C ASP A 61 -16.58 -14.22 21.28
N PHE A 62 -16.68 -15.23 20.45
CA PHE A 62 -16.00 -15.34 19.16
C PHE A 62 -16.85 -14.86 17.98
N SER A 63 -17.97 -14.19 18.21
CA SER A 63 -18.87 -13.67 17.16
C SER A 63 -18.34 -12.40 16.47
N GLY A 64 -17.18 -11.89 16.90
CA GLY A 64 -16.54 -10.71 16.32
C GLY A 64 -15.71 -11.02 15.08
N ASP A 65 -15.20 -9.94 14.48
CA ASP A 65 -14.37 -9.96 13.26
C ASP A 65 -13.15 -9.04 13.37
N TYR A 66 -12.78 -8.62 14.60
CA TYR A 66 -11.60 -7.83 14.89
C TYR A 66 -10.83 -8.34 16.11
N ILE A 67 -9.52 -8.48 15.98
CA ILE A 67 -8.62 -9.03 17.01
C ILE A 67 -7.64 -7.95 17.48
N HIS A 68 -7.56 -7.73 18.78
CA HIS A 68 -6.48 -6.99 19.42
C HIS A 68 -5.34 -7.95 19.74
N TYR A 69 -4.27 -7.92 18.95
CA TYR A 69 -3.13 -8.84 19.12
C TYR A 69 -2.18 -8.45 20.26
N GLY A 70 -2.28 -7.20 20.77
CA GLY A 70 -1.29 -6.62 21.68
C GLY A 70 0.01 -6.30 20.92
N VAL A 71 1.05 -5.89 21.63
CA VAL A 71 2.39 -5.60 21.07
C VAL A 71 3.08 -6.92 20.70
N ARG A 72 2.65 -7.55 19.59
CA ARG A 72 3.07 -8.89 19.15
C ARG A 72 3.00 -9.02 17.63
N GLU A 73 3.81 -8.29 16.91
CA GLU A 73 3.79 -8.25 15.44
C GLU A 73 4.02 -9.63 14.82
N HIS A 74 4.98 -10.40 15.34
CA HIS A 74 5.23 -11.76 14.87
C HIS A 74 4.05 -12.69 15.16
N GLY A 75 3.51 -12.62 16.38
CA GLY A 75 2.34 -13.41 16.77
C GLY A 75 1.10 -13.07 15.94
N MET A 76 0.84 -11.75 15.71
CA MET A 76 -0.22 -11.28 14.80
C MET A 76 -0.06 -11.93 13.41
N SER A 77 1.13 -11.82 12.83
CA SER A 77 1.40 -12.31 11.48
C SER A 77 1.29 -13.85 11.40
N GLY A 78 1.75 -14.56 12.44
CA GLY A 78 1.61 -16.03 12.55
C GLY A 78 0.16 -16.47 12.66
N ILE A 79 -0.66 -15.76 13.48
CA ILE A 79 -2.10 -16.02 13.61
C ILE A 79 -2.82 -15.74 12.29
N MET A 80 -2.50 -14.63 11.61
CA MET A 80 -3.06 -14.34 10.28
C MET A 80 -2.73 -15.43 9.26
N ASN A 81 -1.52 -15.97 9.29
CA ASN A 81 -1.15 -17.11 8.46
C ASN A 81 -2.02 -18.35 8.77
N GLY A 82 -2.25 -18.66 10.05
CA GLY A 82 -3.14 -19.73 10.47
C GLY A 82 -4.58 -19.54 9.99
N ILE A 83 -5.11 -18.32 10.11
CA ILE A 83 -6.46 -17.96 9.61
C ILE A 83 -6.55 -18.15 8.09
N ALA A 84 -5.53 -17.71 7.36
CA ALA A 84 -5.49 -17.86 5.90
C ALA A 84 -5.31 -19.33 5.46
N LEU A 85 -4.66 -20.15 6.25
CA LEU A 85 -4.51 -21.59 6.02
C LEU A 85 -5.82 -22.35 6.27
N TYR A 86 -6.55 -21.98 7.32
CA TYR A 86 -7.87 -22.55 7.62
C TYR A 86 -8.84 -22.38 6.45
N GLY A 87 -8.77 -21.21 5.75
CA GLY A 87 -9.58 -20.93 4.57
C GLY A 87 -10.87 -20.15 4.89
N ASN A 88 -11.55 -19.71 3.85
CA ASN A 88 -12.79 -18.91 3.87
C ASN A 88 -12.71 -17.53 4.54
N LEU A 89 -11.64 -17.23 5.27
CA LEU A 89 -11.41 -15.94 5.90
C LEU A 89 -10.24 -15.21 5.23
N ILE A 90 -10.31 -13.90 5.21
CA ILE A 90 -9.28 -13.01 4.66
C ILE A 90 -8.75 -12.18 5.82
N PRO A 91 -7.60 -12.56 6.41
CA PRO A 91 -7.02 -11.80 7.50
C PRO A 91 -6.35 -10.54 7.00
N TYR A 92 -6.52 -9.44 7.75
CA TYR A 92 -5.69 -8.25 7.63
C TYR A 92 -5.26 -7.77 9.01
N GLY A 93 -4.03 -7.26 9.11
CA GLY A 93 -3.49 -6.79 10.37
C GLY A 93 -2.58 -5.59 10.19
N GLY A 94 -2.59 -4.69 11.19
CA GLY A 94 -1.87 -3.44 11.15
C GLY A 94 -0.78 -3.31 12.20
N THR A 95 0.33 -2.70 11.77
CA THR A 95 1.40 -2.18 12.61
C THR A 95 2.09 -1.02 11.86
N PHE A 96 3.14 -0.40 12.42
CA PHE A 96 3.95 0.56 11.68
C PHE A 96 4.90 -0.16 10.73
N LEU A 97 5.29 0.50 9.64
CA LEU A 97 6.18 -0.10 8.64
C LEU A 97 7.53 -0.52 9.24
N ILE A 98 8.10 0.30 10.13
CA ILE A 98 9.36 -0.04 10.82
C ILE A 98 9.25 -1.37 11.58
N PHE A 99 8.10 -1.66 12.19
CA PHE A 99 7.87 -2.88 12.95
C PHE A 99 7.65 -4.12 12.09
N SER A 100 7.68 -3.97 10.75
CA SER A 100 7.80 -5.13 9.86
C SER A 100 9.03 -5.96 10.15
N ASP A 101 10.08 -5.37 10.73
CA ASP A 101 11.29 -6.09 11.14
C ASP A 101 11.01 -7.19 12.16
N TYR A 102 10.04 -6.97 13.06
CA TYR A 102 9.61 -7.97 14.03
C TYR A 102 8.76 -9.10 13.45
N CYS A 103 8.13 -8.92 12.30
CA CYS A 103 7.26 -9.93 11.69
C CYS A 103 7.67 -10.38 10.28
N LYS A 104 8.79 -9.90 9.77
CA LYS A 104 9.31 -10.24 8.44
C LYS A 104 9.41 -11.75 8.17
N PRO A 105 9.86 -12.61 9.11
CA PRO A 105 9.86 -14.06 8.92
C PRO A 105 8.46 -14.62 8.64
N SER A 106 7.43 -14.18 9.38
CA SER A 106 6.04 -14.62 9.18
C SER A 106 5.45 -14.08 7.86
N ILE A 107 5.82 -12.86 7.45
CA ILE A 107 5.44 -12.30 6.12
C ILE A 107 6.05 -13.16 5.01
N ARG A 108 7.32 -13.54 5.14
CA ARG A 108 7.99 -14.44 4.19
C ARG A 108 7.29 -15.79 4.11
N LEU A 109 6.82 -16.34 5.22
CA LEU A 109 6.04 -17.58 5.24
C LEU A 109 4.71 -17.43 4.53
N SER A 110 3.98 -16.31 4.67
CA SER A 110 2.75 -16.04 3.90
C SER A 110 3.01 -16.15 2.39
N ALA A 111 4.12 -15.56 1.94
CA ALA A 111 4.54 -15.58 0.53
C ALA A 111 4.92 -16.98 0.06
N LEU A 112 5.69 -17.72 0.86
CA LEU A 112 6.11 -19.09 0.58
C LEU A 112 4.92 -20.07 0.51
N MET A 113 3.96 -19.93 1.42
CA MET A 113 2.74 -20.72 1.48
C MET A 113 1.69 -20.31 0.44
N GLN A 114 1.95 -19.24 -0.31
CA GLN A 114 1.02 -18.67 -1.30
C GLN A 114 -0.36 -18.38 -0.69
N LYS A 115 -0.39 -17.67 0.43
CA LYS A 115 -1.63 -17.33 1.14
C LYS A 115 -1.91 -15.84 1.07
N ARG A 116 -3.18 -15.51 0.85
CA ARG A 116 -3.66 -14.13 0.91
C ARG A 116 -3.71 -13.67 2.36
N VAL A 117 -2.74 -12.86 2.75
CA VAL A 117 -2.69 -12.15 4.02
C VAL A 117 -2.44 -10.68 3.69
N ILE A 118 -3.15 -9.76 4.31
CA ILE A 118 -3.03 -8.33 4.02
C ILE A 118 -2.42 -7.62 5.23
N TYR A 119 -1.27 -7.01 5.03
CA TYR A 119 -0.53 -6.27 6.04
C TYR A 119 -0.72 -4.77 5.83
N VAL A 120 -1.31 -4.09 6.80
CA VAL A 120 -1.52 -2.63 6.79
C VAL A 120 -0.38 -1.99 7.56
N MET A 121 0.67 -1.56 6.83
CA MET A 121 1.89 -0.99 7.40
C MET A 121 1.87 0.54 7.26
N THR A 122 1.58 1.24 8.35
CA THR A 122 1.47 2.71 8.34
C THR A 122 2.76 3.39 8.78
N HIS A 123 2.81 4.73 8.72
CA HIS A 123 4.00 5.52 9.07
C HIS A 123 5.19 5.15 8.19
N ASP A 124 5.00 5.27 6.87
CA ASP A 124 5.84 4.67 5.82
C ASP A 124 7.11 5.45 5.48
N SER A 125 7.35 6.62 6.09
CA SER A 125 8.49 7.48 5.75
C SER A 125 8.84 8.44 6.89
N ILE A 126 9.89 9.23 6.72
CA ILE A 126 10.26 10.33 7.63
C ILE A 126 9.13 11.36 7.82
N GLY A 127 8.16 11.42 6.90
CA GLY A 127 6.96 12.26 6.99
C GLY A 127 6.00 11.87 8.12
N LEU A 128 6.30 10.84 8.90
CA LEU A 128 5.52 10.47 10.09
C LEU A 128 5.61 11.52 11.22
N GLY A 129 6.68 12.34 11.26
CA GLY A 129 6.83 13.46 12.20
C GLY A 129 7.73 13.16 13.38
N GLU A 130 7.29 13.55 14.59
CA GLU A 130 8.08 13.61 15.82
C GLU A 130 8.36 12.27 16.53
N ASP A 131 7.87 11.14 16.03
CA ASP A 131 8.06 9.82 16.70
C ASP A 131 9.53 9.36 16.76
N GLY A 132 10.41 10.00 16.00
CA GLY A 132 11.85 9.83 16.07
C GLY A 132 12.40 8.61 15.31
N PRO A 133 13.72 8.37 15.38
CA PRO A 133 14.43 7.41 14.54
C PRO A 133 14.01 5.95 14.77
N THR A 134 13.52 5.61 15.96
CA THR A 134 13.01 4.25 16.25
C THR A 134 11.72 3.90 15.50
N HIS A 135 11.06 4.90 14.91
CA HIS A 135 9.78 4.75 14.18
C HIS A 135 9.89 5.12 12.70
N GLN A 136 11.03 5.66 12.27
CA GLN A 136 11.28 6.11 10.89
C GLN A 136 11.86 4.98 10.04
N PRO A 137 11.09 4.42 9.09
CA PRO A 137 11.58 3.33 8.24
C PRO A 137 12.53 3.87 7.17
N ILE A 138 13.57 3.09 6.85
CA ILE A 138 14.57 3.38 5.82
C ILE A 138 14.66 2.20 4.86
N GLU A 139 15.13 1.02 5.33
CA GLU A 139 15.39 -0.16 4.53
C GLU A 139 14.21 -1.13 4.41
N GLN A 140 13.14 -0.92 5.16
CA GLN A 140 12.01 -1.86 5.27
C GLN A 140 11.34 -2.12 3.91
N LEU A 141 11.09 -1.06 3.12
CA LEU A 141 10.48 -1.21 1.79
C LEU A 141 11.36 -2.06 0.86
N SER A 142 12.65 -1.78 0.80
CA SER A 142 13.59 -2.54 -0.03
C SER A 142 13.68 -4.00 0.45
N GLY A 143 13.74 -4.21 1.77
CA GLY A 143 13.77 -5.52 2.38
C GLY A 143 12.48 -6.33 2.16
N LEU A 144 11.31 -5.69 2.12
CA LEU A 144 10.04 -6.35 1.83
C LEU A 144 9.91 -6.68 0.34
N ARG A 145 10.32 -5.75 -0.55
CA ARG A 145 10.32 -5.96 -2.01
C ARG A 145 11.26 -7.08 -2.46
N SER A 146 12.28 -7.42 -1.67
CA SER A 146 13.16 -8.55 -1.95
C SER A 146 12.54 -9.92 -1.67
N ILE A 147 11.37 -10.00 -1.04
CA ILE A 147 10.68 -11.26 -0.74
C ILE A 147 9.91 -11.72 -1.99
N PRO A 148 10.25 -12.88 -2.60
CA PRO A 148 9.51 -13.40 -3.74
C PRO A 148 8.03 -13.66 -3.39
N ASN A 149 7.14 -13.44 -4.35
CA ASN A 149 5.68 -13.62 -4.20
C ASN A 149 5.06 -12.76 -3.08
N LEU A 150 5.54 -11.53 -2.91
CA LEU A 150 4.95 -10.54 -2.01
C LEU A 150 4.62 -9.27 -2.80
N ASN A 151 3.36 -8.82 -2.76
CA ASN A 151 2.98 -7.53 -3.30
C ASN A 151 3.28 -6.42 -2.29
N VAL A 152 4.01 -5.39 -2.69
CA VAL A 152 4.28 -4.21 -1.84
C VAL A 152 3.70 -2.97 -2.49
N PHE A 153 2.58 -2.48 -1.96
CA PHE A 153 1.89 -1.29 -2.44
C PHE A 153 2.23 -0.07 -1.62
N ARG A 154 2.52 1.04 -2.30
CA ARG A 154 2.75 2.34 -1.68
C ARG A 154 1.94 3.41 -2.42
N PRO A 155 0.63 3.54 -2.11
CA PRO A 155 -0.28 4.44 -2.81
C PRO A 155 -0.02 5.90 -2.47
N ALA A 156 -0.24 6.80 -3.45
CA ALA A 156 -0.01 8.24 -3.35
C ALA A 156 -1.28 9.05 -3.07
N ASP A 157 -2.47 8.47 -3.19
CA ASP A 157 -3.74 9.14 -2.90
C ASP A 157 -4.86 8.15 -2.53
N ARG A 158 -6.07 8.68 -2.36
CA ARG A 158 -7.26 7.88 -2.03
C ARG A 158 -7.62 6.90 -3.14
N VAL A 159 -7.49 7.28 -4.40
CA VAL A 159 -7.85 6.41 -5.53
C VAL A 159 -6.89 5.23 -5.62
N GLU A 160 -5.59 5.50 -5.55
CA GLU A 160 -4.58 4.43 -5.52
C GLU A 160 -4.75 3.52 -4.29
N THR A 161 -5.09 4.07 -3.12
CA THR A 161 -5.34 3.26 -1.92
C THR A 161 -6.50 2.27 -2.14
N ILE A 162 -7.61 2.72 -2.75
CA ILE A 162 -8.74 1.85 -3.10
C ILE A 162 -8.31 0.78 -4.11
N GLU A 163 -7.54 1.16 -5.13
CA GLU A 163 -7.03 0.26 -6.17
C GLU A 163 -6.08 -0.80 -5.59
N CYS A 164 -5.21 -0.43 -4.65
CA CYS A 164 -4.32 -1.36 -3.94
C CYS A 164 -5.10 -2.36 -3.08
N TRP A 165 -6.12 -1.91 -2.34
CA TRP A 165 -7.02 -2.79 -1.60
C TRP A 165 -7.76 -3.78 -2.51
N GLU A 166 -8.27 -3.29 -3.65
CA GLU A 166 -8.92 -4.13 -4.65
C GLU A 166 -7.96 -5.22 -5.18
N HIS A 167 -6.72 -4.85 -5.48
CA HIS A 167 -5.71 -5.80 -5.94
C HIS A 167 -5.37 -6.83 -4.86
N ALA A 168 -5.11 -6.38 -3.62
CA ALA A 168 -4.81 -7.25 -2.48
C ALA A 168 -5.92 -8.28 -2.21
N LEU A 169 -7.18 -7.86 -2.32
CA LEU A 169 -8.33 -8.76 -2.15
C LEU A 169 -8.48 -9.77 -3.29
N LYS A 170 -8.07 -9.42 -4.51
CA LYS A 170 -8.09 -10.33 -5.67
C LYS A 170 -6.91 -11.30 -5.70
N SER A 171 -5.81 -10.97 -5.05
CA SER A 171 -4.58 -11.77 -5.02
C SER A 171 -4.72 -12.98 -4.09
N SER A 172 -5.34 -14.05 -4.55
CA SER A 172 -5.68 -15.22 -3.72
C SER A 172 -4.46 -16.04 -3.26
N LYS A 173 -3.34 -15.97 -3.98
CA LYS A 173 -2.11 -16.75 -3.74
C LYS A 173 -0.89 -15.90 -3.40
N THR A 174 -1.09 -14.60 -3.15
CA THR A 174 -0.01 -13.65 -2.89
C THR A 174 -0.40 -12.76 -1.72
N PRO A 175 0.39 -12.70 -0.65
CA PRO A 175 0.19 -11.72 0.41
C PRO A 175 0.49 -10.31 -0.09
N SER A 176 -0.05 -9.32 0.60
CA SER A 176 0.08 -7.92 0.21
C SER A 176 0.44 -7.03 1.39
N ILE A 177 1.40 -6.15 1.19
CA ILE A 177 1.74 -5.04 2.08
C ILE A 177 1.07 -3.77 1.54
N LEU A 178 0.38 -3.03 2.38
CA LEU A 178 -0.10 -1.68 2.13
C LEU A 178 0.75 -0.72 2.97
N SER A 179 1.73 -0.10 2.36
CA SER A 179 2.61 0.89 2.99
C SER A 179 1.96 2.27 2.90
N LEU A 180 1.56 2.83 4.05
CA LEU A 180 0.63 3.96 4.13
C LEU A 180 1.21 5.12 4.91
N THR A 181 0.93 6.36 4.46
CA THR A 181 1.41 7.58 5.08
C THR A 181 0.65 7.95 6.36
N ARG A 182 1.33 8.62 7.29
CA ARG A 182 0.72 9.35 8.40
C ARG A 182 0.28 10.76 7.97
N GLN A 183 1.10 11.43 7.17
CA GLN A 183 0.85 12.78 6.65
C GLN A 183 -0.21 12.78 5.53
N GLY A 184 -0.92 13.90 5.42
CA GLY A 184 -1.90 14.13 4.35
C GLY A 184 -1.21 14.34 3.00
N LEU A 185 -1.80 13.78 1.93
CA LEU A 185 -1.34 13.92 0.55
C LEU A 185 -2.42 14.54 -0.31
N ASN A 186 -1.99 15.34 -1.29
CA ASN A 186 -2.90 15.90 -2.28
C ASN A 186 -3.32 14.82 -3.30
N PRO A 187 -4.58 14.85 -3.77
CA PRO A 187 -5.04 13.94 -4.82
C PRO A 187 -4.24 14.11 -6.11
N ILE A 188 -3.71 13.01 -6.64
CA ILE A 188 -2.97 12.98 -7.91
C ILE A 188 -3.86 12.60 -9.10
N ARG A 189 -4.89 11.80 -8.87
CA ARG A 189 -5.82 11.34 -9.90
C ARG A 189 -6.95 12.35 -10.11
N LYS A 190 -7.03 12.91 -11.33
CA LYS A 190 -8.01 13.94 -11.70
C LYS A 190 -9.18 13.40 -12.54
N SER A 191 -9.04 12.21 -13.13
CA SER A 191 -10.05 11.60 -13.98
C SER A 191 -10.38 10.18 -13.59
N PHE A 192 -11.63 9.82 -13.71
CA PHE A 192 -12.11 8.48 -13.42
C PHE A 192 -11.79 7.51 -14.58
N THR A 193 -11.44 6.29 -14.23
CA THR A 193 -11.34 5.16 -15.14
C THR A 193 -11.84 3.89 -14.46
N ASN A 194 -12.41 2.97 -15.22
CA ASN A 194 -12.79 1.65 -14.74
C ASN A 194 -11.58 0.72 -14.53
N ILE A 195 -10.44 1.05 -15.16
CA ILE A 195 -9.21 0.27 -15.05
C ILE A 195 -8.57 0.54 -13.69
N ASN A 196 -8.18 -0.53 -12.98
CA ASN A 196 -7.31 -0.43 -11.81
C ASN A 196 -5.88 -0.18 -12.28
N LYS A 197 -5.41 1.07 -12.21
CA LYS A 197 -4.06 1.43 -12.68
C LYS A 197 -2.95 0.91 -11.78
N CYS A 198 -3.22 0.73 -10.49
CA CYS A 198 -2.24 0.15 -9.56
C CYS A 198 -1.92 -1.32 -9.92
N SER A 199 -2.88 -2.04 -10.52
CA SER A 199 -2.64 -3.41 -10.98
C SER A 199 -1.67 -3.51 -12.16
N LEU A 200 -1.37 -2.40 -12.83
CA LEU A 200 -0.35 -2.31 -13.89
C LEU A 200 1.07 -2.08 -13.32
N GLY A 201 1.16 -1.81 -12.01
CA GLY A 201 2.41 -1.51 -11.32
C GLY A 201 2.83 -0.06 -11.41
N ALA A 202 2.82 0.53 -12.60
CA ALA A 202 3.21 1.92 -12.85
C ALA A 202 2.32 2.56 -13.93
N TYR A 203 2.11 3.88 -13.83
CA TYR A 203 1.37 4.64 -14.85
C TYR A 203 1.72 6.13 -14.84
N GLU A 204 1.56 6.80 -15.98
CA GLU A 204 1.78 8.23 -16.11
C GLU A 204 0.69 9.04 -15.37
N VAL A 205 1.12 9.98 -14.51
CA VAL A 205 0.24 10.89 -13.77
C VAL A 205 0.34 12.32 -14.25
N LEU A 206 1.49 12.72 -14.79
CA LEU A 206 1.72 14.07 -15.30
C LEU A 206 2.67 14.03 -16.49
N ARG A 207 2.38 14.92 -17.47
CA ARG A 207 3.28 15.27 -18.56
C ARG A 207 3.23 16.77 -18.78
N THR A 208 4.38 17.45 -18.68
CA THR A 208 4.43 18.91 -18.75
C THR A 208 4.54 19.45 -20.19
N ASN A 209 4.95 18.62 -21.15
CA ASN A 209 5.04 18.94 -22.58
C ASN A 209 5.05 17.66 -23.43
N ASN A 210 4.83 17.77 -24.74
CA ASN A 210 4.98 16.64 -25.67
C ASN A 210 6.44 16.18 -25.83
N LYS A 211 7.39 17.12 -25.89
CA LYS A 211 8.83 16.81 -25.89
C LYS A 211 9.33 16.70 -24.44
N ILE A 212 9.73 15.52 -24.02
CA ILE A 212 10.15 15.22 -22.66
C ILE A 212 11.68 15.18 -22.57
N ASN A 213 12.24 15.88 -21.59
CA ASN A 213 13.67 15.87 -21.26
C ASN A 213 13.98 14.86 -20.14
N LEU A 214 13.04 14.64 -19.19
CA LEU A 214 13.25 13.85 -17.99
C LEU A 214 12.02 13.03 -17.65
N THR A 215 12.21 11.78 -17.23
CA THR A 215 11.14 10.96 -16.62
C THR A 215 11.44 10.75 -15.14
N ILE A 216 10.49 11.09 -14.26
CA ILE A 216 10.60 10.93 -12.82
C ILE A 216 9.68 9.79 -12.40
N PHE A 217 10.24 8.76 -11.75
CA PHE A 217 9.50 7.67 -11.13
C PHE A 217 9.38 7.95 -9.63
N ALA A 218 8.16 7.84 -9.09
CA ALA A 218 7.91 8.05 -7.67
C ALA A 218 6.79 7.15 -7.16
N SER A 219 6.75 6.90 -5.86
CA SER A 219 5.70 6.13 -5.19
C SER A 219 5.27 6.81 -3.89
N GLY A 220 4.03 6.59 -3.46
CA GLY A 220 3.52 7.14 -2.19
C GLY A 220 3.62 8.66 -2.11
N SER A 221 4.10 9.15 -0.98
CA SER A 221 4.21 10.60 -0.71
C SER A 221 5.09 11.35 -1.70
N GLU A 222 6.11 10.71 -2.29
CA GLU A 222 7.06 11.34 -3.20
C GLU A 222 6.45 11.65 -4.57
N VAL A 223 5.30 11.07 -4.94
CA VAL A 223 4.61 11.41 -6.20
C VAL A 223 4.18 12.88 -6.21
N ASN A 224 3.66 13.41 -5.09
CA ASN A 224 3.33 14.84 -4.98
C ASN A 224 4.58 15.72 -5.13
N LEU A 225 5.68 15.34 -4.50
CA LEU A 225 6.97 16.04 -4.63
C LEU A 225 7.48 16.03 -6.09
N ALA A 226 7.37 14.88 -6.76
CA ALA A 226 7.75 14.75 -8.17
C ALA A 226 6.90 15.66 -9.09
N ILE A 227 5.59 15.77 -8.83
CA ILE A 227 4.68 16.67 -9.55
C ILE A 227 5.08 18.15 -9.34
N GLU A 228 5.31 18.55 -8.09
CA GLU A 228 5.74 19.91 -7.77
C GLU A 228 7.09 20.25 -8.40
N THR A 229 8.05 19.33 -8.32
CA THR A 229 9.36 19.45 -8.96
C THR A 229 9.22 19.61 -10.47
N SER A 230 8.39 18.81 -11.12
CA SER A 230 8.14 18.90 -12.57
C SER A 230 7.58 20.27 -12.99
N HIS A 231 6.69 20.86 -12.19
CA HIS A 231 6.19 22.21 -12.45
C HIS A 231 7.25 23.29 -12.26
N LYS A 232 8.18 23.12 -11.32
CA LYS A 232 9.31 24.05 -11.14
C LYS A 232 10.29 23.95 -12.31
N LEU A 233 10.68 22.76 -12.71
CA LEU A 233 11.60 22.51 -13.83
C LEU A 233 11.04 23.00 -15.18
N ALA A 234 9.72 22.95 -15.36
CA ALA A 234 9.08 23.45 -16.56
C ALA A 234 9.27 24.96 -16.78
N LYS A 235 9.47 25.76 -15.70
CA LYS A 235 9.81 27.18 -15.79
C LYS A 235 11.17 27.39 -16.43
N ASP A 236 12.10 26.46 -16.22
CA ASP A 236 13.45 26.44 -16.80
C ASP A 236 13.50 25.68 -18.14
N LYS A 237 12.29 25.44 -18.75
CA LYS A 237 12.14 24.71 -20.03
C LYS A 237 12.61 23.25 -19.98
N ILE A 238 12.75 22.67 -18.79
CA ILE A 238 13.02 21.24 -18.58
C ILE A 238 11.68 20.53 -18.39
N TYR A 239 11.23 19.83 -19.43
CA TYR A 239 9.92 19.20 -19.45
C TYR A 239 9.98 17.76 -18.93
N CYS A 240 9.09 17.45 -18.00
CA CYS A 240 9.10 16.19 -17.29
C CYS A 240 7.85 15.36 -17.57
N LYS A 241 8.02 14.04 -17.50
CA LYS A 241 6.98 13.05 -17.35
C LYS A 241 7.10 12.44 -15.95
N VAL A 242 6.00 12.42 -15.17
CA VAL A 242 5.95 11.78 -13.85
C VAL A 242 5.17 10.48 -13.93
N ILE A 243 5.78 9.42 -13.45
CA ILE A 243 5.22 8.08 -13.36
C ILE A 243 4.97 7.77 -11.88
N SER A 244 3.71 7.53 -11.51
CA SER A 244 3.39 6.90 -10.23
C SER A 244 3.64 5.40 -10.32
N MET A 245 4.39 4.86 -9.37
CA MET A 245 4.74 3.44 -9.27
C MET A 245 4.27 2.89 -7.92
N PRO A 246 2.94 2.69 -7.74
CA PRO A 246 2.39 2.18 -6.48
C PRO A 246 2.83 0.76 -6.15
N SER A 247 3.28 -0.04 -7.14
CA SER A 247 3.81 -1.39 -6.94
C SER A 247 4.84 -1.70 -8.01
N MET A 248 5.95 -2.31 -7.63
CA MET A 248 7.01 -2.71 -8.58
C MET A 248 6.81 -4.14 -9.12
N GLU A 249 6.13 -4.99 -8.36
CA GLU A 249 6.01 -6.41 -8.61
C GLU A 249 5.31 -6.74 -9.94
N PRO A 250 4.19 -6.11 -10.34
CA PRO A 250 3.57 -6.36 -11.63
C PRO A 250 4.46 -5.95 -12.81
N VAL A 251 5.24 -4.88 -12.67
CA VAL A 251 6.17 -4.40 -13.72
C VAL A 251 7.29 -5.40 -13.94
N SER A 252 7.84 -5.99 -12.86
CA SER A 252 8.95 -6.95 -12.95
C SER A 252 8.57 -8.24 -13.68
N TYR A 253 7.32 -8.68 -13.59
CA TYR A 253 6.86 -9.90 -14.26
C TYR A 253 6.51 -9.71 -15.75
N THR A 254 6.04 -8.53 -16.16
CA THR A 254 5.53 -8.30 -17.51
C THR A 254 6.51 -7.60 -18.44
N HIS A 255 7.39 -6.75 -17.93
CA HIS A 255 8.26 -5.92 -18.77
C HIS A 255 9.76 -6.19 -18.58
N LEU A 256 10.23 -6.60 -17.40
CA LEU A 256 11.65 -6.84 -17.16
C LEU A 256 12.15 -8.17 -17.75
N ARG A 257 11.29 -9.17 -17.93
CA ARG A 257 11.64 -10.41 -18.65
C ARG A 257 11.81 -10.23 -20.16
N ALA A 258 11.21 -9.18 -20.74
CA ALA A 258 11.35 -8.88 -22.15
C ALA A 258 12.64 -8.10 -22.50
N HIS A 259 13.29 -7.48 -21.50
CA HIS A 259 14.45 -6.62 -21.67
C HIS A 259 15.53 -6.91 -20.61
N GLU A 260 16.06 -8.13 -20.58
CA GLU A 260 17.13 -8.51 -19.64
C GLU A 260 18.41 -7.66 -19.80
N THR A 261 18.55 -6.94 -20.92
CA THR A 261 19.67 -6.03 -21.20
C THR A 261 19.49 -4.61 -20.62
N ASP A 262 18.24 -4.17 -20.37
CA ASP A 262 17.98 -2.80 -19.87
C ASP A 262 17.75 -2.75 -18.34
N SER A 263 17.62 -3.90 -17.68
CA SER A 263 17.35 -4.01 -16.23
C SER A 263 18.45 -3.40 -15.35
N TYR A 264 19.70 -3.40 -15.82
CA TYR A 264 20.83 -2.80 -15.11
C TYR A 264 20.75 -1.28 -15.00
N LEU A 265 20.14 -0.60 -15.97
CA LEU A 265 20.00 0.87 -15.98
C LEU A 265 18.89 1.35 -15.02
N VAL A 266 17.79 0.61 -14.90
CA VAL A 266 16.67 0.99 -14.03
C VAL A 266 17.03 0.81 -12.55
N CYS A 267 17.73 -0.26 -12.18
CA CYS A 267 18.21 -0.46 -10.81
C CYS A 267 19.29 0.53 -10.39
N ARG A 268 20.13 0.99 -11.32
CA ARG A 268 21.22 1.93 -11.03
C ARG A 268 20.72 3.37 -10.82
N LEU A 269 19.66 3.78 -11.52
CA LEU A 269 19.02 5.10 -11.36
C LEU A 269 18.14 5.20 -10.09
N LEU A 270 17.84 4.09 -9.43
CA LEU A 270 17.10 4.07 -8.16
C LEU A 270 18.01 3.99 -6.94
N LEU A 271 19.32 3.78 -7.12
CA LEU A 271 20.32 3.62 -6.06
C LEU A 271 21.35 4.78 -6.02
N GLU A 272 21.35 5.69 -6.98
CA GLU A 272 22.05 6.96 -6.98
C GLU A 272 21.07 8.13 -6.77
#